data_11dd0a84b3b9e5fd02a8be94555afb7f
#
_entry.id   11dd0a84b3b9e5fd02a8be94555afb7f
#
_cell.length_a   1.000
_cell.length_b   1.000
_cell.length_c   1.000
_cell.angle_alpha   90.00
_cell.angle_beta   90.00
_cell.angle_gamma   90.00
#
_symmetry.space_group_name_H-M   'P 1'
#
loop_
_entity.id
_entity.type
_entity.pdbx_description
1 polymer ?
#
loop_
_entity_poly.entity_id
_entity_poly.type
_entity_poly.pdbx_seq_one_letter_code
_entity_poly.pdbx_strand_id
1 'polypeptide(L)'
;MSTEPSPPRTRDRQTRRTRKALVAAADELFQEGRVPTVAEVAERADVARATAYRYFPTQEALLLETTFLGDSGPLRSIPELLQEIVDPAQRLAEAVRRSAAWTLEREARLRIILRMSLEHDDTQRPARRRHYIAELLADIRDDMPAPAYERLAGSLTLLFGIDPIVSLRDNGDVPPERIPDVLAWTAAALVRAALAGSSQAS
;
A
#
# COMPACT_ATOMS: atom_id res chain seq x y z
N MET A 1 6.51 34.97 15.38
CA MET A 1 7.28 35.02 14.13
C MET A 1 6.94 33.75 13.35
N SER A 2 6.01 33.86 12.40
CA SER A 2 5.59 32.72 11.56
C SER A 2 6.57 32.56 10.40
N THR A 3 7.26 31.43 10.37
CA THR A 3 8.19 31.09 9.29
C THR A 3 7.35 30.50 8.15
N GLU A 4 7.05 31.31 7.12
CA GLU A 4 6.45 30.81 5.87
C GLU A 4 7.44 29.83 5.19
N PRO A 5 6.98 28.68 4.68
CA PRO A 5 7.82 27.75 3.96
C PRO A 5 8.27 28.37 2.63
N SER A 6 9.58 28.45 2.43
CA SER A 6 10.18 28.94 1.18
C SER A 6 9.68 28.16 -0.03
N PRO A 7 9.38 28.83 -1.17
CA PRO A 7 8.90 28.16 -2.37
C PRO A 7 9.94 27.15 -2.89
N PRO A 8 9.51 25.98 -3.39
CA PRO A 8 10.41 24.93 -3.87
C PRO A 8 11.29 25.45 -5.00
N ARG A 9 12.61 25.18 -4.90
CA ARG A 9 13.61 25.59 -5.89
C ARG A 9 13.23 25.07 -7.27
N THR A 10 13.56 25.79 -8.33
CA THR A 10 13.26 25.46 -9.74
C THR A 10 13.66 24.03 -10.09
N ARG A 11 14.76 23.52 -9.51
CA ARG A 11 15.25 22.15 -9.67
C ARG A 11 14.27 21.10 -9.10
N ASP A 12 13.64 21.39 -7.97
CA ASP A 12 12.66 20.48 -7.34
C ASP A 12 11.36 20.39 -8.16
N ARG A 13 10.95 21.50 -8.76
CA ARG A 13 9.80 21.53 -9.67
C ARG A 13 10.08 20.74 -10.95
N GLN A 14 11.26 20.87 -11.52
CA GLN A 14 11.67 20.11 -12.70
C GLN A 14 11.76 18.61 -12.39
N THR A 15 12.34 18.24 -11.24
CA THR A 15 12.42 16.86 -10.77
C THR A 15 11.04 16.23 -10.64
N ARG A 16 10.08 16.91 -9.99
CA ARG A 16 8.70 16.43 -9.86
C ARG A 16 8.01 16.29 -11.22
N ARG A 17 8.22 17.27 -12.12
CA ARG A 17 7.62 17.25 -13.46
C ARG A 17 8.10 16.06 -14.26
N THR A 18 9.42 15.81 -14.31
CA THR A 18 10.00 14.65 -15.00
C THR A 18 9.51 13.34 -14.42
N ARG A 19 9.51 13.22 -13.08
CA ARG A 19 9.00 12.01 -12.42
C ARG A 19 7.53 11.75 -12.75
N LYS A 20 6.69 12.79 -12.72
CA LYS A 20 5.28 12.68 -13.08
C LYS A 20 5.07 12.27 -14.55
N ALA A 21 5.87 12.80 -15.48
CA ALA A 21 5.82 12.43 -16.88
C ALA A 21 6.16 10.95 -17.11
N LEU A 22 7.21 10.45 -16.45
CA LEU A 22 7.58 9.03 -16.51
C LEU A 22 6.48 8.12 -15.95
N VAL A 23 5.87 8.48 -14.83
CA VAL A 23 4.77 7.69 -14.24
C VAL A 23 3.54 7.69 -15.15
N ALA A 24 3.16 8.82 -15.72
CA ALA A 24 2.05 8.91 -16.66
C ALA A 24 2.27 8.05 -17.90
N ALA A 25 3.47 8.12 -18.51
CA ALA A 25 3.84 7.28 -19.66
C ALA A 25 3.82 5.79 -19.32
N ALA A 26 4.25 5.40 -18.13
CA ALA A 26 4.17 4.02 -17.68
C ALA A 26 2.73 3.54 -17.51
N ASP A 27 1.85 4.39 -16.99
CA ASP A 27 0.43 4.08 -16.83
C ASP A 27 -0.27 3.90 -18.19
N GLU A 28 0.00 4.79 -19.15
CA GLU A 28 -0.50 4.68 -20.53
C GLU A 28 -0.12 3.35 -21.17
N LEU A 29 1.17 2.98 -21.11
CA LEU A 29 1.66 1.72 -21.65
C LEU A 29 1.02 0.50 -20.97
N PHE A 30 0.76 0.61 -19.67
CA PHE A 30 0.09 -0.46 -18.94
C PHE A 30 -1.38 -0.59 -19.35
N GLN A 31 -2.08 0.52 -19.59
CA GLN A 31 -3.46 0.52 -20.11
C GLN A 31 -3.55 -0.07 -21.52
N GLU A 32 -2.48 0.01 -22.32
CA GLU A 32 -2.33 -0.68 -23.60
C GLU A 32 -2.11 -2.21 -23.46
N GLY A 33 -2.15 -2.76 -22.23
CA GLY A 33 -1.92 -4.18 -21.93
C GLY A 33 -0.45 -4.59 -21.90
N ARG A 34 0.48 -3.64 -21.87
CA ARG A 34 1.93 -3.87 -21.85
C ARG A 34 2.48 -3.75 -20.44
N VAL A 35 3.51 -4.53 -20.12
CA VAL A 35 4.30 -4.34 -18.90
C VAL A 35 5.55 -3.52 -19.28
N PRO A 36 5.54 -2.19 -19.07
CA PRO A 36 6.56 -1.34 -19.65
C PRO A 36 7.91 -1.47 -18.92
N THR A 37 8.98 -1.47 -19.70
CA THR A 37 10.35 -1.29 -19.18
C THR A 37 10.65 0.19 -18.92
N VAL A 38 11.66 0.48 -18.11
CA VAL A 38 12.11 1.87 -17.86
C VAL A 38 12.54 2.55 -19.17
N ALA A 39 13.12 1.80 -20.11
CA ALA A 39 13.55 2.32 -21.41
C ALA A 39 12.37 2.72 -22.31
N GLU A 40 11.32 1.90 -22.38
CA GLU A 40 10.10 2.21 -23.15
C GLU A 40 9.35 3.42 -22.57
N VAL A 41 9.32 3.51 -21.22
CA VAL A 41 8.72 4.66 -20.53
C VAL A 41 9.51 5.95 -20.80
N ALA A 42 10.85 5.86 -20.81
CA ALA A 42 11.70 7.01 -21.14
C ALA A 42 11.41 7.53 -22.56
N GLU A 43 11.28 6.63 -23.52
CA GLU A 43 10.94 6.95 -24.92
C GLU A 43 9.55 7.57 -25.03
N ARG A 44 8.53 6.97 -24.41
CA ARG A 44 7.16 7.49 -24.41
C ARG A 44 7.04 8.87 -23.75
N ALA A 45 7.83 9.12 -22.68
CA ALA A 45 7.82 10.37 -21.93
C ALA A 45 8.72 11.48 -22.54
N ASP A 46 9.42 11.19 -23.65
CA ASP A 46 10.46 12.06 -24.22
C ASP A 46 11.53 12.48 -23.21
N VAL A 47 12.02 11.50 -22.43
CA VAL A 47 13.05 11.66 -21.41
C VAL A 47 14.26 10.79 -21.76
N ALA A 48 15.48 11.35 -21.63
CA ALA A 48 16.69 10.56 -21.85
C ALA A 48 16.71 9.31 -20.94
N ARG A 49 17.05 8.13 -21.49
CA ARG A 49 17.10 6.85 -20.76
C ARG A 49 17.91 6.93 -19.47
N ALA A 50 19.10 7.54 -19.50
CA ALA A 50 19.93 7.73 -18.32
C ALA A 50 19.23 8.54 -17.22
N THR A 51 18.41 9.51 -17.61
CA THR A 51 17.59 10.29 -16.68
C THR A 51 16.48 9.42 -16.07
N ALA A 52 15.78 8.63 -16.88
CA ALA A 52 14.71 7.73 -16.39
C ALA A 52 15.26 6.71 -15.40
N TYR A 53 16.39 6.05 -15.68
CA TYR A 53 17.04 5.11 -14.77
C TYR A 53 17.52 5.75 -13.46
N ARG A 54 17.83 7.03 -13.44
CA ARG A 54 18.14 7.74 -12.20
C ARG A 54 16.90 7.91 -11.30
N TYR A 55 15.71 8.03 -11.87
CA TYR A 55 14.43 8.08 -11.11
C TYR A 55 13.93 6.70 -10.73
N PHE A 56 14.06 5.75 -11.64
CA PHE A 56 13.58 4.38 -11.52
C PHE A 56 14.68 3.40 -11.91
N PRO A 57 15.53 3.00 -10.97
CA PRO A 57 16.64 2.09 -11.25
C PRO A 57 16.18 0.73 -11.77
N THR A 58 14.97 0.30 -11.38
CA THR A 58 14.38 -0.97 -11.78
C THR A 58 12.98 -0.79 -12.35
N GLN A 59 12.53 -1.75 -13.16
CA GLN A 59 11.17 -1.82 -13.67
C GLN A 59 10.16 -1.96 -12.52
N GLU A 60 10.51 -2.71 -11.49
CA GLU A 60 9.67 -2.88 -10.30
C GLU A 60 9.43 -1.55 -9.58
N ALA A 61 10.48 -0.76 -9.33
CA ALA A 61 10.36 0.56 -8.71
C ALA A 61 9.44 1.49 -9.51
N LEU A 62 9.52 1.44 -10.84
CA LEU A 62 8.63 2.17 -11.75
C LEU A 62 7.19 1.73 -11.61
N LEU A 63 6.92 0.42 -11.66
CA LEU A 63 5.58 -0.14 -11.58
C LEU A 63 4.94 0.07 -10.21
N LEU A 64 5.72 -0.07 -9.14
CA LEU A 64 5.27 0.25 -7.78
C LEU A 64 4.82 1.71 -7.70
N GLU A 65 5.64 2.63 -8.18
CA GLU A 65 5.29 4.04 -8.15
C GLU A 65 4.08 4.36 -9.01
N THR A 66 3.98 3.81 -10.21
CA THR A 66 2.82 3.97 -11.10
C THR A 66 1.54 3.48 -10.45
N THR A 67 1.61 2.41 -9.66
CA THR A 67 0.45 1.85 -8.97
C THR A 67 -0.01 2.73 -7.81
N PHE A 68 0.91 3.39 -7.10
CA PHE A 68 0.60 4.14 -5.89
C PHE A 68 0.53 5.66 -6.05
N LEU A 69 1.07 6.25 -7.15
CA LEU A 69 1.08 7.70 -7.35
C LEU A 69 -0.11 8.24 -8.13
N GLY A 70 -0.75 7.43 -8.96
CA GLY A 70 -1.88 7.88 -9.78
C GLY A 70 -3.11 8.21 -8.96
N ASP A 71 -3.28 7.51 -7.87
CA ASP A 71 -4.33 7.69 -6.89
C ASP A 71 -3.72 7.48 -5.52
N SER A 72 -4.01 8.34 -4.62
CA SER A 72 -3.68 8.19 -3.23
C SER A 72 -4.23 6.86 -2.76
N GLY A 73 -3.43 5.82 -2.66
CA GLY A 73 -3.87 4.48 -2.32
C GLY A 73 -4.86 4.44 -1.13
N PRO A 74 -5.52 3.32 -0.88
CA PRO A 74 -6.68 3.19 0.03
C PRO A 74 -6.44 3.74 1.43
N LEU A 75 -5.19 3.98 1.75
CA LEU A 75 -4.70 4.36 3.06
C LEU A 75 -4.55 5.88 3.26
N ARG A 76 -4.89 6.71 2.25
CA ARG A 76 -5.01 8.17 2.43
C ARG A 76 -6.22 8.58 3.27
N SER A 77 -7.23 7.73 3.32
CA SER A 77 -8.44 7.96 4.13
C SER A 77 -8.29 7.52 5.59
N ILE A 78 -7.09 7.11 6.03
CA ILE A 78 -6.87 6.74 7.44
C ILE A 78 -7.25 7.85 8.40
N PRO A 79 -6.84 9.12 8.22
CA PRO A 79 -7.25 10.18 9.13
C PRO A 79 -8.77 10.35 9.22
N GLU A 80 -9.48 10.18 8.10
CA GLU A 80 -10.94 10.21 8.06
C GLU A 80 -11.54 9.00 8.80
N LEU A 81 -11.01 7.80 8.57
CA LEU A 81 -11.42 6.60 9.29
C LEU A 81 -11.23 6.71 10.80
N LEU A 82 -10.14 7.33 11.25
CA LEU A 82 -9.87 7.55 12.67
C LEU A 82 -10.88 8.52 13.31
N GLN A 83 -11.42 9.47 12.54
CA GLN A 83 -12.42 10.41 13.00
C GLN A 83 -13.85 9.86 12.98
N GLU A 84 -14.18 9.05 11.97
CA GLU A 84 -15.53 8.54 11.73
C GLU A 84 -15.86 7.29 12.57
N ILE A 85 -14.85 6.43 12.83
CA ILE A 85 -15.08 5.12 13.46
C ILE A 85 -14.29 5.01 14.77
N VAL A 86 -15.00 5.11 15.88
CA VAL A 86 -14.42 5.06 17.23
C VAL A 86 -13.97 3.65 17.61
N ASP A 87 -14.78 2.61 17.30
CA ASP A 87 -14.43 1.21 17.60
C ASP A 87 -13.21 0.75 16.78
N PRO A 88 -12.06 0.42 17.43
CA PRO A 88 -10.84 0.04 16.73
C PRO A 88 -11.02 -1.22 15.86
N ALA A 89 -11.85 -2.17 16.28
CA ALA A 89 -12.11 -3.37 15.49
C ALA A 89 -12.88 -3.06 14.19
N GLN A 90 -13.89 -2.19 14.26
CA GLN A 90 -14.63 -1.73 13.09
C GLN A 90 -13.77 -0.87 12.18
N ARG A 91 -12.93 -0.01 12.75
CA ARG A 91 -12.00 0.86 12.02
C ARG A 91 -10.99 0.05 11.21
N LEU A 92 -10.36 -0.96 11.84
CA LEU A 92 -9.45 -1.87 11.15
C LEU A 92 -10.16 -2.68 10.06
N ALA A 93 -11.36 -3.19 10.34
CA ALA A 93 -12.16 -3.89 9.35
C ALA A 93 -12.43 -3.03 8.11
N GLU A 94 -12.82 -1.78 8.30
CA GLU A 94 -13.09 -0.86 7.19
C GLU A 94 -11.82 -0.48 6.42
N ALA A 95 -10.70 -0.23 7.10
CA ALA A 95 -9.41 0.02 6.46
C ALA A 95 -8.97 -1.18 5.59
N VAL A 96 -9.12 -2.39 6.10
CA VAL A 96 -8.79 -3.62 5.37
C VAL A 96 -9.76 -3.82 4.19
N ARG A 97 -11.06 -3.59 4.37
CA ARG A 97 -12.06 -3.68 3.30
C ARG A 97 -11.72 -2.74 2.14
N ARG A 98 -11.47 -1.46 2.41
CA ARG A 98 -11.09 -0.46 1.40
C ARG A 98 -9.77 -0.84 0.71
N SER A 99 -8.78 -1.30 1.48
CA SER A 99 -7.51 -1.76 0.94
C SER A 99 -7.67 -2.97 0.01
N ALA A 100 -8.49 -3.94 0.39
CA ALA A 100 -8.76 -5.13 -0.43
C ALA A 100 -9.49 -4.78 -1.73
N ALA A 101 -10.53 -3.94 -1.67
CA ALA A 101 -11.26 -3.46 -2.85
C ALA A 101 -10.32 -2.75 -3.83
N TRP A 102 -9.52 -1.81 -3.34
CA TRP A 102 -8.51 -1.10 -4.15
C TRP A 102 -7.48 -2.06 -4.78
N THR A 103 -7.06 -3.08 -4.03
CA THR A 103 -6.10 -4.09 -4.50
C THR A 103 -6.70 -4.96 -5.60
N LEU A 104 -7.97 -5.37 -5.46
CA LEU A 104 -8.69 -6.15 -6.47
C LEU A 104 -8.83 -5.40 -7.80
N GLU A 105 -9.16 -4.11 -7.77
CA GLU A 105 -9.22 -3.28 -8.97
C GLU A 105 -7.89 -3.24 -9.75
N ARG A 106 -6.76 -3.47 -9.05
CA ARG A 106 -5.39 -3.39 -9.60
C ARG A 106 -4.67 -4.74 -9.57
N GLU A 107 -5.41 -5.82 -9.40
CA GLU A 107 -4.87 -7.16 -9.13
C GLU A 107 -3.86 -7.60 -10.19
N ALA A 108 -4.19 -7.44 -11.48
CA ALA A 108 -3.31 -7.87 -12.57
C ALA A 108 -1.92 -7.20 -12.48
N ARG A 109 -1.89 -5.90 -12.23
CA ARG A 109 -0.66 -5.12 -12.07
C ARG A 109 0.11 -5.54 -10.81
N LEU A 110 -0.59 -5.70 -9.70
CA LEU A 110 0.02 -6.05 -8.42
C LEU A 110 0.56 -7.49 -8.42
N ARG A 111 -0.06 -8.43 -9.15
CA ARG A 111 0.48 -9.78 -9.35
C ARG A 111 1.79 -9.76 -10.14
N ILE A 112 1.93 -8.90 -11.15
CA ILE A 112 3.19 -8.72 -11.89
C ILE A 112 4.28 -8.21 -10.95
N ILE A 113 3.99 -7.17 -10.16
CA ILE A 113 4.93 -6.61 -9.19
C ILE A 113 5.32 -7.66 -8.14
N LEU A 114 4.37 -8.43 -7.64
CA LEU A 114 4.66 -9.53 -6.70
C LEU A 114 5.63 -10.54 -7.30
N ARG A 115 5.37 -11.00 -8.53
CA ARG A 115 6.27 -11.93 -9.23
C ARG A 115 7.69 -11.36 -9.36
N MET A 116 7.81 -10.11 -9.81
CA MET A 116 9.12 -9.45 -9.95
C MET A 116 9.85 -9.33 -8.59
N SER A 117 9.12 -9.02 -7.52
CA SER A 117 9.72 -8.90 -6.18
C SER A 117 10.20 -10.23 -5.60
N LEU A 118 9.67 -11.35 -6.05
CA LEU A 118 10.11 -12.68 -5.64
C LEU A 118 11.33 -13.17 -6.42
N GLU A 119 11.58 -12.61 -7.60
CA GLU A 119 12.74 -12.93 -8.45
C GLU A 119 14.03 -12.20 -8.00
N HIS A 120 13.91 -11.20 -7.12
CA HIS A 120 15.03 -10.40 -6.63
C HIS A 120 15.17 -10.55 -5.11
N ASP A 121 16.25 -11.19 -4.65
CA ASP A 121 16.53 -11.47 -3.23
C ASP A 121 16.69 -10.23 -2.33
N ASP A 122 16.90 -9.05 -2.91
CA ASP A 122 17.24 -7.82 -2.18
C ASP A 122 16.10 -6.79 -2.11
N THR A 123 14.88 -7.18 -2.45
CA THR A 123 13.74 -6.26 -2.47
C THR A 123 13.07 -6.20 -1.11
N GLN A 124 13.55 -5.33 -0.23
CA GLN A 124 12.77 -4.92 0.95
C GLN A 124 11.48 -4.25 0.47
N ARG A 125 10.36 -4.95 0.63
CA ARG A 125 9.04 -4.36 0.39
C ARG A 125 8.88 -3.12 1.28
N PRO A 126 8.41 -1.98 0.74
CA PRO A 126 8.31 -0.74 1.51
C PRO A 126 7.59 -0.95 2.83
N ALA A 127 8.14 -0.42 3.93
CA ALA A 127 7.58 -0.51 5.28
C ALA A 127 6.23 0.22 5.46
N ARG A 128 5.60 0.67 4.36
CA ARG A 128 4.33 1.41 4.34
C ARG A 128 3.22 0.72 5.11
N ARG A 129 3.09 -0.62 4.99
CA ARG A 129 2.07 -1.40 5.71
C ARG A 129 2.20 -1.25 7.23
N ARG A 130 3.43 -1.33 7.74
CA ARG A 130 3.70 -1.15 9.18
C ARG A 130 3.30 0.23 9.66
N HIS A 131 3.61 1.26 8.87
CA HIS A 131 3.28 2.64 9.23
C HIS A 131 1.76 2.82 9.34
N TYR A 132 1.00 2.37 8.34
CA TYR A 132 -0.46 2.47 8.37
C TYR A 132 -1.10 1.67 9.50
N ILE A 133 -0.61 0.45 9.76
CA ILE A 133 -1.10 -0.35 10.88
C ILE A 133 -0.82 0.36 12.21
N ALA A 134 0.37 0.94 12.35
CA ALA A 134 0.71 1.71 13.56
C ALA A 134 -0.19 2.94 13.76
N GLU A 135 -0.53 3.66 12.68
CA GLU A 135 -1.47 4.78 12.74
C GLU A 135 -2.88 4.31 13.13
N LEU A 136 -3.36 3.22 12.52
CA LEU A 136 -4.69 2.67 12.81
C LEU A 136 -4.84 2.10 14.22
N LEU A 137 -3.74 1.70 14.85
CA LEU A 137 -3.69 1.13 16.20
C LEU A 137 -3.18 2.13 17.27
N ALA A 138 -2.95 3.39 16.90
CA ALA A 138 -2.26 4.34 17.77
C ALA A 138 -2.99 4.56 19.11
N ASP A 139 -4.31 4.60 19.09
CA ASP A 139 -5.17 4.85 20.25
C ASP A 139 -5.33 3.64 21.19
N ILE A 140 -5.02 2.43 20.73
CA ILE A 140 -5.10 1.21 21.55
C ILE A 140 -3.73 0.63 21.90
N ARG A 141 -2.66 1.33 21.54
CA ARG A 141 -1.30 0.84 21.78
C ARG A 141 -1.00 0.65 23.25
N ASP A 142 -1.46 1.58 24.09
CA ASP A 142 -1.20 1.58 25.53
C ASP A 142 -2.21 0.72 26.30
N ASP A 143 -3.27 0.23 25.65
CA ASP A 143 -4.28 -0.65 26.23
C ASP A 143 -3.84 -2.11 26.32
N MET A 144 -2.65 -2.44 25.81
CA MET A 144 -2.14 -3.80 25.80
C MET A 144 -0.63 -3.89 26.03
N PRO A 145 -0.11 -5.03 26.57
CA PRO A 145 1.32 -5.27 26.70
C PRO A 145 2.02 -5.25 25.32
N ALA A 146 3.26 -4.73 25.27
CA ALA A 146 4.03 -4.61 24.02
C ALA A 146 4.10 -5.92 23.21
N PRO A 147 4.29 -7.12 23.79
CA PRO A 147 4.28 -8.37 23.01
C PRO A 147 2.92 -8.69 22.35
N ALA A 148 1.81 -8.29 22.98
CA ALA A 148 0.47 -8.46 22.43
C ALA A 148 0.24 -7.49 21.25
N TYR A 149 0.67 -6.24 21.40
CA TYR A 149 0.64 -5.24 20.33
C TYR A 149 1.47 -5.67 19.12
N GLU A 150 2.70 -6.12 19.34
CA GLU A 150 3.58 -6.58 18.26
C GLU A 150 3.00 -7.78 17.51
N ARG A 151 2.42 -8.73 18.23
CA ARG A 151 1.71 -9.88 17.64
C ARG A 151 0.52 -9.44 16.81
N LEU A 152 -0.31 -8.53 17.33
CA LEU A 152 -1.46 -7.98 16.59
C LEU A 152 -1.01 -7.25 15.33
N ALA A 153 -0.07 -6.32 15.45
CA ALA A 153 0.46 -5.55 14.33
C ALA A 153 1.09 -6.44 13.25
N GLY A 154 1.86 -7.45 13.67
CA GLY A 154 2.42 -8.47 12.78
C GLY A 154 1.35 -9.27 12.04
N SER A 155 0.31 -9.74 12.76
CA SER A 155 -0.80 -10.50 12.15
C SER A 155 -1.59 -9.66 11.15
N LEU A 156 -1.83 -8.40 11.45
CA LEU A 156 -2.55 -7.49 10.55
C LEU A 156 -1.78 -7.23 9.25
N THR A 157 -0.45 -7.33 9.21
CA THR A 157 0.31 -7.17 7.95
C THR A 157 -0.08 -8.18 6.89
N LEU A 158 -0.58 -9.35 7.30
CA LEU A 158 -1.03 -10.42 6.40
C LEU A 158 -2.34 -10.08 5.68
N LEU A 159 -3.09 -9.07 6.14
CA LEU A 159 -4.40 -8.71 5.60
C LEU A 159 -4.35 -7.58 4.56
N PHE A 160 -3.17 -6.99 4.33
CA PHE A 160 -3.00 -5.87 3.41
C PHE A 160 -2.20 -6.25 2.16
N GLY A 161 -2.57 -5.69 1.02
CA GLY A 161 -1.89 -5.83 -0.26
C GLY A 161 -2.33 -7.04 -1.05
N ILE A 162 -1.47 -7.46 -2.00
CA ILE A 162 -1.83 -8.49 -2.98
C ILE A 162 -1.76 -9.91 -2.42
N ASP A 163 -0.93 -10.17 -1.42
CA ASP A 163 -0.69 -11.51 -0.88
C ASP A 163 -1.96 -12.22 -0.40
N PRO A 164 -2.82 -11.58 0.45
CA PRO A 164 -4.07 -12.21 0.88
C PRO A 164 -5.06 -12.40 -0.26
N ILE A 165 -5.07 -11.51 -1.26
CA ILE A 165 -5.94 -11.66 -2.45
C ILE A 165 -5.56 -12.92 -3.22
N VAL A 166 -4.27 -13.09 -3.52
CA VAL A 166 -3.75 -14.29 -4.21
C VAL A 166 -4.09 -15.55 -3.41
N SER A 167 -3.85 -15.55 -2.11
CA SER A 167 -4.11 -16.69 -1.25
C SER A 167 -5.60 -17.09 -1.24
N LEU A 168 -6.50 -16.14 -1.09
CA LEU A 168 -7.94 -16.40 -1.02
C LEU A 168 -8.52 -16.80 -2.38
N ARG A 169 -8.04 -16.21 -3.48
CA ARG A 169 -8.50 -16.56 -4.82
C ARG A 169 -7.95 -17.88 -5.33
N ASP A 170 -6.62 -18.04 -5.24
CA ASP A 170 -5.94 -19.13 -5.93
C ASP A 170 -5.94 -20.42 -5.11
N ASN A 171 -5.99 -20.34 -3.77
CA ASN A 171 -5.99 -21.50 -2.89
C ASN A 171 -7.32 -21.70 -2.15
N GLY A 172 -8.03 -20.60 -1.86
CA GLY A 172 -9.26 -20.64 -1.07
C GLY A 172 -10.54 -20.65 -1.88
N ASP A 173 -10.46 -20.52 -3.21
CA ASP A 173 -11.60 -20.42 -4.14
C ASP A 173 -12.67 -19.41 -3.68
N VAL A 174 -12.22 -18.32 -3.05
CA VAL A 174 -13.11 -17.26 -2.57
C VAL A 174 -13.43 -16.32 -3.72
N PRO A 175 -14.72 -16.08 -4.04
CA PRO A 175 -15.10 -15.13 -5.07
C PRO A 175 -14.56 -13.72 -4.77
N PRO A 176 -14.08 -12.99 -5.79
CA PRO A 176 -13.43 -11.67 -5.61
C PRO A 176 -14.28 -10.68 -4.80
N GLU A 177 -15.59 -10.67 -5.04
CA GLU A 177 -16.53 -9.78 -4.37
C GLU A 177 -16.69 -10.07 -2.87
N ARG A 178 -16.34 -11.26 -2.40
CA ARG A 178 -16.38 -11.65 -1.00
C ARG A 178 -15.09 -11.44 -0.23
N ILE A 179 -13.97 -11.30 -0.94
CA ILE A 179 -12.64 -11.17 -0.33
C ILE A 179 -12.54 -9.97 0.64
N PRO A 180 -13.04 -8.75 0.28
CA PRO A 180 -12.98 -7.62 1.20
C PRO A 180 -13.68 -7.89 2.53
N ASP A 181 -14.82 -8.58 2.52
CA ASP A 181 -15.56 -8.90 3.73
C ASP A 181 -14.89 -9.98 4.57
N VAL A 182 -14.30 -11.01 3.94
CA VAL A 182 -13.54 -12.05 4.64
C VAL A 182 -12.34 -11.44 5.38
N LEU A 183 -11.58 -10.58 4.71
CA LEU A 183 -10.41 -9.93 5.30
C LEU A 183 -10.81 -8.92 6.38
N ALA A 184 -11.88 -8.16 6.19
CA ALA A 184 -12.41 -7.22 7.17
C ALA A 184 -12.89 -7.93 8.45
N TRP A 185 -13.63 -9.03 8.29
CA TRP A 185 -14.04 -9.86 9.42
C TRP A 185 -12.84 -10.39 10.20
N THR A 186 -11.81 -10.87 9.50
CA THR A 186 -10.56 -11.36 10.10
C THR A 186 -9.85 -10.26 10.89
N ALA A 187 -9.74 -9.04 10.35
CA ALA A 187 -9.14 -7.90 11.02
C ALA A 187 -9.89 -7.56 12.33
N ALA A 188 -11.22 -7.47 12.28
CA ALA A 188 -12.04 -7.20 13.45
C ALA A 188 -11.88 -8.30 14.53
N ALA A 189 -11.85 -9.56 14.12
CA ALA A 189 -11.65 -10.68 15.04
C ALA A 189 -10.30 -10.63 15.75
N LEU A 190 -9.23 -10.33 15.03
CA LEU A 190 -7.87 -10.18 15.61
C LEU A 190 -7.80 -9.06 16.63
N VAL A 191 -8.36 -7.88 16.30
CA VAL A 191 -8.37 -6.74 17.25
C VAL A 191 -9.18 -7.07 18.50
N ARG A 192 -10.37 -7.62 18.36
CA ARG A 192 -11.21 -8.02 19.53
C ARG A 192 -10.51 -9.06 20.39
N ALA A 193 -9.89 -10.08 19.78
CA ALA A 193 -9.15 -11.10 20.51
C ALA A 193 -7.95 -10.52 21.28
N ALA A 194 -7.23 -9.58 20.70
CA ALA A 194 -6.11 -8.92 21.36
C ALA A 194 -6.56 -8.09 22.56
N LEU A 195 -7.62 -7.30 22.42
CA LEU A 195 -8.18 -6.49 23.51
C LEU A 195 -8.76 -7.33 24.64
N ALA A 196 -9.48 -8.41 24.33
CA ALA A 196 -10.02 -9.33 25.32
C ALA A 196 -8.91 -10.05 26.12
N GLY A 197 -7.81 -10.46 25.45
CA GLY A 197 -6.67 -11.09 26.11
C GLY A 197 -5.92 -10.13 27.05
N SER A 198 -5.89 -8.85 26.73
CA SER A 198 -5.26 -7.82 27.59
C SER A 198 -6.06 -7.57 28.88
N SER A 199 -7.39 -7.61 28.80
CA SER A 199 -8.27 -7.41 29.97
C SER A 199 -8.21 -8.56 31.00
N GLN A 200 -7.71 -9.74 30.60
CA GLN A 200 -7.58 -10.91 31.49
C GLN A 200 -6.20 -10.97 32.18
N ALA A 201 -5.24 -10.18 31.72
CA ALA A 201 -3.87 -10.18 32.23
C ALA A 201 -3.59 -9.02 33.23
N SER A 202 -4.57 -8.14 33.46
CA SER A 202 -4.56 -7.04 34.46
C SER A 202 -5.31 -7.42 35.72
#